data_5970873a2760b72f1aef7ff8355911e1
#
_entry.id   5970873a2760b72f1aef7ff8355911e1
#
_cell.length_a   1.000
_cell.length_b   1.000
_cell.length_c   1.000
_cell.angle_alpha   90.00
_cell.angle_beta   90.00
_cell.angle_gamma   90.00
#
_symmetry.space_group_name_H-M   'P 1'
#
loop_
_entity.id
_entity.type
_entity.pdbx_description
1 polymer ?
#
loop_
_entity_poly.entity_id
_entity_poly.type
_entity_poly.pdbx_seq_one_letter_code
_entity_poly.pdbx_strand_id
1 'polypeptide(L)'
;MWLNHYLLIRHTPNGRKYPFLDCWGLVIEFYRRELGIELDDYTDFSIKDGYEKETSRNSFREITADEAKFGDVIAFFRHGLIFHVAVYLGKGEMLHTGLNRHARVEKIKSMQFVEAKFYKYVRHLKENHET
;
A
#
# COMPACT_ATOMS: atom_id res chain seq x y z
N MET A 1 3.80 -19.27 8.78
CA MET A 1 4.60 -18.24 8.10
C MET A 1 3.78 -16.96 8.00
N TRP A 2 4.42 -15.81 8.20
CA TRP A 2 3.72 -14.54 8.28
C TRP A 2 2.89 -14.23 7.02
N LEU A 3 3.38 -14.65 5.85
CA LEU A 3 2.73 -14.36 4.58
C LEU A 3 1.37 -15.02 4.45
N ASN A 4 1.18 -16.18 5.08
CA ASN A 4 -0.09 -16.93 4.96
C ASN A 4 -1.30 -16.10 5.40
N HIS A 5 -1.13 -15.25 6.40
CA HIS A 5 -2.19 -14.37 6.86
C HIS A 5 -2.74 -13.51 5.72
N TYR A 6 -1.83 -12.99 4.89
CA TYR A 6 -2.20 -12.09 3.79
C TYR A 6 -2.75 -12.82 2.58
N LEU A 7 -2.25 -14.04 2.33
CA LEU A 7 -2.71 -14.81 1.17
C LEU A 7 -4.16 -15.27 1.32
N LEU A 8 -4.72 -15.21 2.52
CA LEU A 8 -6.14 -15.48 2.75
C LEU A 8 -7.05 -14.29 2.45
N ILE A 9 -6.48 -13.13 2.20
CA ILE A 9 -7.26 -11.92 1.93
C ILE A 9 -7.97 -12.06 0.59
N ARG A 10 -9.29 -11.76 0.62
CA ARG A 10 -10.13 -11.79 -0.57
C ARG A 10 -10.45 -10.37 -0.97
N HIS A 11 -10.15 -10.03 -2.23
CA HIS A 11 -10.42 -8.69 -2.72
C HIS A 11 -11.89 -8.34 -2.60
N THR A 12 -12.17 -7.21 -1.93
CA THR A 12 -13.52 -6.73 -1.71
C THR A 12 -13.50 -5.22 -1.87
N PRO A 13 -14.27 -4.64 -2.80
CA PRO A 13 -14.29 -3.18 -2.97
C PRO A 13 -14.58 -2.46 -1.66
N ASN A 14 -13.76 -1.46 -1.33
CA ASN A 14 -13.83 -0.71 -0.07
C ASN A 14 -13.70 -1.57 1.18
N GLY A 15 -13.16 -2.79 1.05
CA GLY A 15 -13.03 -3.70 2.19
C GLY A 15 -12.03 -3.22 3.22
N ARG A 16 -12.43 -3.23 4.48
CA ARG A 16 -11.58 -2.80 5.60
C ARG A 16 -11.57 -3.81 6.75
N LYS A 17 -12.30 -4.90 6.61
CA LYS A 17 -12.40 -5.90 7.67
C LYS A 17 -11.83 -7.22 7.18
N TYR A 18 -10.72 -7.64 7.78
CA TYR A 18 -10.04 -8.87 7.42
C TYR A 18 -11.01 -10.06 7.47
N PRO A 19 -11.00 -10.97 6.50
CA PRO A 19 -10.09 -11.05 5.35
C PRO A 19 -10.61 -10.39 4.07
N PHE A 20 -11.63 -9.53 4.17
CA PHE A 20 -12.29 -8.91 3.02
C PHE A 20 -11.76 -7.49 2.84
N LEU A 21 -10.67 -7.34 2.07
CA LEU A 21 -9.94 -6.09 1.95
C LEU A 21 -9.73 -5.70 0.50
N ASP A 22 -9.68 -4.38 0.24
CA ASP A 22 -9.21 -3.87 -1.04
C ASP A 22 -7.70 -3.61 -0.96
N CYS A 23 -7.13 -3.00 -2.00
CA CYS A 23 -5.67 -2.80 -2.05
C CYS A 23 -5.16 -1.94 -0.91
N TRP A 24 -5.87 -0.86 -0.56
CA TRP A 24 -5.46 -0.02 0.58
C TRP A 24 -5.72 -0.75 1.90
N GLY A 25 -6.81 -1.49 1.99
CA GLY A 25 -7.10 -2.29 3.18
C GLY A 25 -5.99 -3.28 3.50
N LEU A 26 -5.40 -3.88 2.46
CA LEU A 26 -4.26 -4.78 2.65
C LEU A 26 -3.05 -4.02 3.21
N VAL A 27 -2.78 -2.82 2.69
CA VAL A 27 -1.68 -1.99 3.20
C VAL A 27 -1.91 -1.64 4.67
N ILE A 28 -3.14 -1.26 5.03
CA ILE A 28 -3.48 -0.97 6.44
C ILE A 28 -3.21 -2.19 7.31
N GLU A 29 -3.68 -3.36 6.88
CA GLU A 29 -3.51 -4.60 7.65
C GLU A 29 -2.03 -4.93 7.84
N PHE A 30 -1.24 -4.79 6.78
CA PHE A 30 0.20 -5.03 6.85
C PHE A 30 0.87 -4.09 7.85
N TYR A 31 0.58 -2.79 7.76
CA TYR A 31 1.22 -1.80 8.62
C TYR A 31 0.85 -2.04 10.08
N ARG A 32 -0.41 -2.32 10.36
CA ARG A 32 -0.83 -2.59 11.74
C ARG A 32 -0.17 -3.84 12.29
N ARG A 33 -0.19 -4.92 11.51
CA ARG A 33 0.23 -6.23 11.98
C ARG A 33 1.75 -6.38 12.04
N GLU A 34 2.45 -5.92 11.01
CA GLU A 34 3.91 -6.11 10.93
C GLU A 34 4.70 -4.96 11.55
N LEU A 35 4.17 -3.74 11.48
CA LEU A 35 4.92 -2.55 11.88
C LEU A 35 4.33 -1.84 13.09
N GLY A 36 3.14 -2.22 13.56
CA GLY A 36 2.50 -1.57 14.68
C GLY A 36 2.05 -0.15 14.39
N ILE A 37 1.79 0.18 13.14
CA ILE A 37 1.43 1.51 12.69
C ILE A 37 -0.02 1.51 12.23
N GLU A 38 -0.84 2.43 12.78
CA GLU A 38 -2.22 2.62 12.32
C GLU A 38 -2.24 3.67 11.23
N LEU A 39 -2.68 3.27 10.04
CA LEU A 39 -2.87 4.18 8.92
C LEU A 39 -4.34 4.60 8.85
N ASP A 40 -4.61 5.77 8.28
CA ASP A 40 -5.98 6.19 8.04
C ASP A 40 -6.61 5.29 6.98
N ASP A 41 -7.87 4.94 7.17
CA ASP A 41 -8.48 3.93 6.32
C ASP A 41 -9.13 4.49 5.07
N TYR A 42 -9.50 5.77 5.06
CA TYR A 42 -10.12 6.43 3.90
C TYR A 42 -11.32 5.67 3.34
N THR A 43 -12.08 5.02 4.22
CA THR A 43 -13.33 4.36 3.84
C THR A 43 -14.22 5.38 3.12
N ASP A 44 -14.86 4.95 2.06
CA ASP A 44 -15.73 5.79 1.22
C ASP A 44 -15.00 6.81 0.35
N PHE A 45 -13.67 6.83 0.39
CA PHE A 45 -12.88 7.64 -0.54
C PHE A 45 -12.52 6.80 -1.75
N SER A 46 -12.51 7.43 -2.92
CA SER A 46 -11.88 6.80 -4.09
C SER A 46 -10.38 6.68 -3.83
N ILE A 47 -9.71 5.80 -4.55
CA ILE A 47 -8.25 5.66 -4.39
C ILE A 47 -7.55 6.99 -4.71
N LYS A 48 -8.06 7.75 -5.69
CA LYS A 48 -7.50 9.07 -6.04
C LYS A 48 -7.64 10.04 -4.87
N ASP A 49 -8.82 10.13 -4.29
CA ASP A 49 -9.08 11.06 -3.19
C ASP A 49 -8.28 10.68 -1.93
N GLY A 50 -8.21 9.38 -1.64
CA GLY A 50 -7.40 8.91 -0.52
C GLY A 50 -5.93 9.23 -0.70
N TYR A 51 -5.41 9.04 -1.91
CA TYR A 51 -4.03 9.35 -2.23
C TYR A 51 -3.74 10.85 -2.04
N GLU A 52 -4.65 11.71 -2.53
CA GLU A 52 -4.48 13.15 -2.39
C GLU A 52 -4.50 13.58 -0.92
N LYS A 53 -5.39 12.99 -0.14
CA LYS A 53 -5.46 13.26 1.30
C LYS A 53 -4.17 12.83 2.00
N GLU A 54 -3.69 11.65 1.73
CA GLU A 54 -2.49 11.14 2.37
C GLU A 54 -1.27 11.95 1.97
N THR A 55 -1.20 12.38 0.71
CA THR A 55 -0.12 13.23 0.23
C THR A 55 -0.10 14.56 0.97
N SER A 56 -1.26 15.17 1.19
CA SER A 56 -1.35 16.45 1.90
C SER A 56 -0.96 16.33 3.37
N ARG A 57 -1.08 15.15 3.97
CA ARG A 57 -0.72 14.91 5.35
C ARG A 57 0.78 14.68 5.54
N ASN A 58 1.51 14.43 4.46
CA ASN A 58 2.94 14.14 4.50
C ASN A 58 3.30 12.94 5.38
N SER A 59 2.41 11.94 5.45
CA SER A 59 2.67 10.71 6.21
C SER A 59 3.67 9.82 5.49
N PHE A 60 3.75 9.94 4.17
CA PHE A 60 4.65 9.17 3.33
C PHE A 60 5.52 10.12 2.53
N ARG A 61 6.77 9.72 2.32
CA ARG A 61 7.71 10.46 1.48
C ARG A 61 8.03 9.63 0.25
N GLU A 62 7.97 10.24 -0.91
CA GLU A 62 8.36 9.54 -2.14
C GLU A 62 9.87 9.27 -2.12
N ILE A 63 10.25 8.05 -2.50
CA ILE A 63 11.63 7.61 -2.59
C ILE A 63 11.87 6.97 -3.95
N THR A 64 13.14 6.75 -4.29
CA THR A 64 13.46 6.05 -5.54
C THR A 64 13.28 4.55 -5.36
N ALA A 65 13.18 3.84 -6.50
CA ALA A 65 13.10 2.38 -6.47
C ALA A 65 14.31 1.77 -5.76
N ASP A 66 15.49 2.36 -5.93
CA ASP A 66 16.71 1.85 -5.30
C ASP A 66 16.69 2.03 -3.77
N GLU A 67 15.99 3.03 -3.28
CA GLU A 67 15.86 3.26 -1.84
C GLU A 67 14.79 2.38 -1.19
N ALA A 68 13.90 1.80 -1.98
CA ALA A 68 12.75 1.07 -1.47
C ALA A 68 13.18 -0.19 -0.73
N LYS A 69 12.53 -0.46 0.41
CA LYS A 69 12.81 -1.61 1.26
C LYS A 69 11.51 -2.31 1.62
N PHE A 70 11.66 -3.50 2.19
CA PHE A 70 10.53 -4.29 2.68
C PHE A 70 9.61 -3.41 3.53
N GLY A 71 8.33 -3.42 3.20
CA GLY A 71 7.30 -2.67 3.93
C GLY A 71 6.97 -1.32 3.33
N ASP A 72 7.77 -0.81 2.40
CA ASP A 72 7.42 0.44 1.74
C ASP A 72 6.20 0.24 0.84
N VAL A 73 5.52 1.34 0.52
CA VAL A 73 4.29 1.30 -0.28
C VAL A 73 4.61 1.64 -1.72
N ILE A 74 4.00 0.91 -2.64
CA ILE A 74 4.08 1.20 -4.07
C ILE A 74 2.73 1.73 -4.52
N ALA A 75 2.74 2.86 -5.22
CA ALA A 75 1.54 3.40 -5.86
C ALA A 75 1.69 3.27 -7.37
N PHE A 76 0.68 2.73 -8.02
CA PHE A 76 0.68 2.52 -9.47
C PHE A 76 -0.24 3.50 -10.16
N PHE A 77 0.27 4.11 -11.22
CA PHE A 77 -0.42 5.12 -11.99
C PHE A 77 -0.55 4.67 -13.44
N ARG A 78 -1.66 5.01 -14.06
CA ARG A 78 -1.87 4.81 -15.49
C ARG A 78 -2.42 6.11 -16.05
N HIS A 79 -1.76 6.65 -17.07
CA HIS A 79 -2.10 7.97 -17.63
C HIS A 79 -2.13 9.06 -16.55
N GLY A 80 -1.18 8.99 -15.60
CA GLY A 80 -1.07 9.98 -14.54
C GLY A 80 -2.07 9.84 -13.41
N LEU A 81 -2.95 8.83 -13.46
CA LEU A 81 -3.97 8.62 -12.43
C LEU A 81 -3.65 7.36 -11.63
N ILE A 82 -3.68 7.50 -10.31
CA ILE A 82 -3.45 6.35 -9.44
C ILE A 82 -4.63 5.38 -9.55
N PHE A 83 -4.31 4.08 -9.63
CA PHE A 83 -5.36 3.07 -9.68
C PHE A 83 -5.10 1.89 -8.76
N HIS A 84 -3.94 1.78 -8.13
CA HIS A 84 -3.61 0.61 -7.32
C HIS A 84 -2.47 0.93 -6.35
N VAL A 85 -2.44 0.22 -5.21
CA VAL A 85 -1.33 0.29 -4.26
C VAL A 85 -0.94 -1.12 -3.83
N ALA A 86 0.30 -1.27 -3.37
CA ALA A 86 0.85 -2.55 -2.96
C ALA A 86 1.91 -2.34 -1.88
N VAL A 87 2.29 -3.43 -1.22
CA VAL A 87 3.40 -3.43 -0.26
C VAL A 87 4.63 -4.03 -0.93
N TYR A 88 5.75 -3.32 -0.86
CA TYR A 88 7.01 -3.80 -1.42
C TYR A 88 7.61 -4.85 -0.50
N LEU A 89 8.05 -5.97 -1.07
CA LEU A 89 8.66 -7.05 -0.29
C LEU A 89 10.17 -7.14 -0.49
N GLY A 90 10.74 -6.29 -1.33
CA GLY A 90 12.14 -6.39 -1.71
C GLY A 90 12.32 -7.22 -2.97
N LYS A 91 13.47 -7.10 -3.60
CA LYS A 91 13.87 -7.89 -4.78
C LYS A 91 12.86 -7.80 -5.93
N GLY A 92 12.22 -6.64 -6.06
CA GLY A 92 11.26 -6.42 -7.14
C GLY A 92 9.92 -7.10 -6.98
N GLU A 93 9.60 -7.59 -5.78
CA GLU A 93 8.34 -8.28 -5.49
C GLU A 93 7.42 -7.44 -4.65
N MET A 94 6.12 -7.68 -4.81
CA MET A 94 5.09 -6.96 -4.06
C MET A 94 4.01 -7.91 -3.57
N LEU A 95 3.41 -7.51 -2.45
CA LEU A 95 2.22 -8.16 -1.90
C LEU A 95 1.04 -7.23 -2.15
N HIS A 96 -0.01 -7.73 -2.79
CA HIS A 96 -1.15 -6.90 -3.11
C HIS A 96 -2.42 -7.73 -3.34
N THR A 97 -3.56 -7.04 -3.34
CA THR A 97 -4.85 -7.61 -3.72
C THR A 97 -5.57 -6.58 -4.59
N GLY A 98 -6.47 -7.05 -5.42
CA GLY A 98 -7.20 -6.20 -6.34
C GLY A 98 -6.98 -6.65 -7.77
N LEU A 99 -7.38 -5.80 -8.75
CA LEU A 99 -7.27 -6.13 -10.17
C LEU A 99 -8.02 -7.42 -10.47
N ASN A 100 -9.19 -7.60 -9.83
CA ASN A 100 -10.08 -8.76 -9.96
C ASN A 100 -9.46 -10.07 -9.47
N ARG A 101 -8.48 -10.00 -8.56
CA ARG A 101 -7.84 -11.19 -8.00
C ARG A 101 -7.61 -11.02 -6.50
N HIS A 102 -7.54 -12.16 -5.80
CA HIS A 102 -7.24 -12.18 -4.38
C HIS A 102 -5.77 -11.83 -4.12
N ALA A 103 -5.41 -11.73 -2.84
CA ALA A 103 -4.05 -11.33 -2.46
C ALA A 103 -3.01 -12.33 -2.96
N ARG A 104 -1.87 -11.81 -3.37
CA ARG A 104 -0.81 -12.62 -3.95
C ARG A 104 0.52 -11.86 -3.91
N VAL A 105 1.60 -12.61 -4.08
CA VAL A 105 2.93 -12.03 -4.30
C VAL A 105 3.19 -12.07 -5.80
N GLU A 106 3.60 -10.95 -6.35
CA GLU A 106 3.91 -10.83 -7.77
C GLU A 106 5.13 -9.95 -7.97
N LYS A 107 5.79 -10.12 -9.11
CA LYS A 107 6.87 -9.20 -9.49
C LYS A 107 6.27 -7.90 -9.98
N ILE A 108 6.86 -6.78 -9.58
CA ILE A 108 6.39 -5.45 -10.00
C ILE A 108 6.42 -5.34 -11.51
N LYS A 109 7.43 -5.93 -12.15
CA LYS A 109 7.58 -5.87 -13.61
C LYS A 109 6.46 -6.58 -14.36
N SER A 110 5.62 -7.37 -13.68
CA SER A 110 4.47 -7.98 -14.34
C SER A 110 3.39 -6.96 -14.69
N MET A 111 3.42 -5.80 -14.05
CA MET A 111 2.49 -4.72 -14.33
C MET A 111 2.92 -3.97 -15.57
N GLN A 112 2.07 -3.95 -16.60
CA GLN A 112 2.39 -3.31 -17.87
C GLN A 112 1.68 -1.97 -18.02
N PHE A 113 2.33 -1.04 -18.71
CA PHE A 113 1.78 0.26 -19.04
C PHE A 113 1.43 1.07 -17.80
N VAL A 114 2.28 0.97 -16.77
CA VAL A 114 2.09 1.67 -15.51
C VAL A 114 3.35 2.42 -15.12
N GLU A 115 3.16 3.46 -14.31
CA GLU A 115 4.25 4.12 -13.60
C GLU A 115 4.13 3.70 -12.14
N ALA A 116 5.23 3.21 -11.55
CA ALA A 116 5.27 2.84 -10.14
C ALA A 116 6.06 3.88 -9.37
N LYS A 117 5.48 4.38 -8.28
CA LYS A 117 6.19 5.27 -7.35
C LYS A 117 6.26 4.61 -5.99
N PHE A 118 7.38 4.79 -5.32
CA PHE A 118 7.63 4.16 -4.03
C PHE A 118 7.58 5.20 -2.92
N TYR A 119 7.01 4.83 -1.78
CA TYR A 119 6.79 5.73 -0.65
C TYR A 119 7.21 5.09 0.65
N LYS A 120 7.89 5.87 1.48
CA LYS A 120 8.32 5.45 2.81
C LYS A 120 7.48 6.17 3.87
N TYR A 121 6.98 5.42 4.83
CA TYR A 121 6.21 6.00 5.93
C TYR A 121 7.15 6.75 6.87
N VAL A 122 6.83 8.02 7.16
CA VAL A 122 7.68 8.88 7.99
C VAL A 122 6.90 9.65 9.06
N ARG A 123 5.58 9.47 9.11
CA ARG A 123 4.75 10.32 9.97
C ARG A 123 5.08 10.20 11.45
N HIS A 124 5.35 8.98 11.91
CA HIS A 124 5.63 8.78 13.33
C HIS A 124 6.89 9.53 13.80
N LEU A 125 7.84 9.77 12.89
CA LEU A 125 9.03 10.54 13.20
C LEU A 125 8.68 12.00 13.45
N LYS A 126 7.74 12.54 12.68
CA LYS A 126 7.28 13.92 12.87
C LYS A 126 6.53 14.07 14.19
N GLU A 127 5.68 13.12 14.52
CA GLU A 127 4.93 13.14 15.76
C GLU A 127 5.85 13.12 16.97
N ASN A 128 6.92 12.34 16.90
CA ASN A 128 7.91 12.31 17.98
C ASN A 128 8.62 13.64 18.17
N HIS A 129 8.78 14.39 17.10
CA HIS A 129 9.41 15.73 17.17
C HIS A 129 8.48 16.76 17.79
N GLU A 130 7.20 16.58 17.70
CA GLU A 130 6.22 17.54 18.22
C GLU A 130 5.98 17.39 19.70
N THR A 131 6.37 16.27 20.26
CA THR A 131 6.23 16.03 21.69
C THR A 131 7.51 16.40 22.43
#